data_bb8ba3effd9d2b5b813dc43ac8ad9bce
#
_entry.id   bb8ba3effd9d2b5b813dc43ac8ad9bce
#
_cell.length_a   1.000
_cell.length_b   1.000
_cell.length_c   1.000
_cell.angle_alpha   90.00
_cell.angle_beta   90.00
_cell.angle_gamma   90.00
#
_symmetry.space_group_name_H-M   'P 1'
#
loop_
_entity.id
_entity.type
_entity.pdbx_description
1 polymer ?
#
loop_
_entity_poly.entity_id
_entity_poly.type
_entity_poly.pdbx_seq_one_letter_code
_entity_poly.pdbx_strand_id
1 'polypeptide(L)'
;NNYSSVCKIFECSERSLKRWIERYEKNKSVERKSRKLGSYKIKKEHIKFIKDTLKNNNDIHIKILYELLKNKFPNLDISRQYIHDLIRDNNITRKRATFEHFPKTYRGEPRDEKAELKTFFKEIKKFNLDDIISIDETSVSTSLSFNYCRNELGQRCIIKTDDNAVFTKYSLVVGITNKKCIDYKLYQKGAVNSERFDEFIKEICKNVKNKLIILDNGQIHKKESTKKIIKDSGNFLLYTCPYHPRLNAIEQFFSQMKHYLKLYKSKNFEELKLNLQKSIKNIKKENYKNYFTYAYNKESYKNKKNSKKSSKYRILKIYKD
;
A
#
# COMPACT_ATOMS: atom_id res chain seq x y z
N ASN A 1 21.59 62.05 16.17
CA ASN A 1 21.37 60.72 15.57
C ASN A 1 21.01 60.89 14.12
N ASN A 2 21.95 60.65 13.20
CA ASN A 2 21.69 60.83 11.76
C ASN A 2 21.06 59.57 11.17
N TYR A 3 19.74 59.38 11.40
CA TYR A 3 19.00 58.26 10.88
C TYR A 3 19.01 58.23 9.32
N SER A 4 19.15 59.37 8.69
CA SER A 4 19.11 59.48 7.22
C SER A 4 20.32 58.78 6.57
N SER A 5 21.50 58.92 7.14
CA SER A 5 22.72 58.23 6.65
C SER A 5 22.63 56.70 6.81
N VAL A 6 22.12 56.26 7.94
CA VAL A 6 21.93 54.84 8.21
C VAL A 6 20.87 54.21 7.29
N CYS A 7 19.80 54.95 7.05
CA CYS A 7 18.75 54.49 6.13
C CYS A 7 19.25 54.34 4.70
N LYS A 8 20.17 55.21 4.26
CA LYS A 8 20.80 55.06 2.93
C LYS A 8 21.71 53.86 2.84
N ILE A 9 22.53 53.58 3.89
CA ILE A 9 23.43 52.44 3.92
C ILE A 9 22.68 51.13 3.91
N PHE A 10 21.58 50.98 4.68
CA PHE A 10 20.82 49.77 4.81
C PHE A 10 19.57 49.71 3.89
N GLU A 11 19.44 50.62 2.94
CA GLU A 11 18.32 50.71 1.99
C GLU A 11 16.94 50.56 2.67
N CYS A 12 16.74 51.20 3.80
CA CYS A 12 15.50 51.07 4.57
C CYS A 12 14.87 52.41 4.90
N SER A 13 13.57 52.41 5.18
CA SER A 13 12.88 53.61 5.65
C SER A 13 13.20 53.93 7.12
N GLU A 14 13.19 55.19 7.51
CA GLU A 14 13.36 55.60 8.91
C GLU A 14 12.37 54.87 9.85
N ARG A 15 11.16 54.65 9.40
CA ARG A 15 10.15 53.90 10.14
C ARG A 15 10.54 52.45 10.36
N SER A 16 11.22 51.85 9.42
CA SER A 16 11.75 50.47 9.57
C SER A 16 12.94 50.45 10.55
N LEU A 17 13.85 51.37 10.42
CA LEU A 17 15.01 51.53 11.30
C LEU A 17 14.58 51.74 12.75
N LYS A 18 13.67 52.68 13.03
CA LYS A 18 13.13 52.94 14.38
C LYS A 18 12.52 51.66 14.98
N ARG A 19 11.70 50.89 14.21
CA ARG A 19 11.16 49.60 14.68
C ARG A 19 12.22 48.55 14.96
N TRP A 20 13.33 48.54 14.23
CA TRP A 20 14.41 47.61 14.47
C TRP A 20 15.20 48.00 15.75
N ILE A 21 15.39 49.29 15.97
CA ILE A 21 16.03 49.82 17.20
C ILE A 21 15.16 49.45 18.41
N GLU A 22 13.87 49.79 18.40
CA GLU A 22 12.94 49.48 19.49
C GLU A 22 12.89 47.94 19.76
N ARG A 23 12.93 47.13 18.70
CA ARG A 23 12.95 45.69 18.83
C ARG A 23 14.24 45.19 19.48
N TYR A 24 15.37 45.74 19.06
CA TYR A 24 16.68 45.38 19.61
C TYR A 24 16.79 45.78 21.07
N GLU A 25 16.40 47.00 21.42
CA GLU A 25 16.37 47.47 22.80
C GLU A 25 15.53 46.54 23.70
N LYS A 26 14.37 46.14 23.21
CA LYS A 26 13.41 45.36 23.99
C LYS A 26 13.71 43.85 24.04
N ASN A 27 14.27 43.26 23.00
CA ASN A 27 14.45 41.80 22.89
C ASN A 27 15.89 41.37 22.60
N LYS A 28 16.86 42.33 22.49
CA LYS A 28 18.26 42.10 22.07
C LYS A 28 18.38 41.35 20.73
N SER A 29 17.37 41.43 19.89
CA SER A 29 17.32 40.81 18.54
C SER A 29 16.51 41.68 17.58
N VAL A 30 16.96 41.79 16.34
CA VAL A 30 16.24 42.45 15.23
C VAL A 30 15.41 41.46 14.42
N GLU A 31 15.49 40.19 14.72
CA GLU A 31 14.74 39.15 13.98
C GLU A 31 13.25 39.41 14.00
N ARG A 32 12.64 39.15 12.84
CA ARG A 32 11.18 39.30 12.69
C ARG A 32 10.49 38.26 13.58
N LYS A 33 9.72 38.73 14.56
CA LYS A 33 8.87 37.83 15.34
C LYS A 33 8.03 36.99 14.38
N SER A 34 8.12 35.68 14.46
CA SER A 34 7.21 34.80 13.76
C SER A 34 5.78 35.21 14.13
N ARG A 35 4.92 35.39 13.13
CA ARG A 35 3.51 35.62 13.40
C ARG A 35 3.01 34.44 14.22
N LYS A 36 2.43 34.67 15.40
CA LYS A 36 1.68 33.63 16.11
C LYS A 36 0.58 33.18 15.15
N LEU A 37 0.78 32.03 14.51
CA LEU A 37 -0.20 31.41 13.60
C LEU A 37 -1.36 30.84 14.44
N GLY A 38 -2.07 31.68 15.13
CA GLY A 38 -3.30 31.30 15.84
C GLY A 38 -4.52 31.74 15.02
N SER A 39 -5.39 30.80 14.70
CA SER A 39 -6.71 31.15 14.17
C SER A 39 -7.61 31.51 15.36
N TYR A 40 -8.14 32.72 15.40
CA TYR A 40 -9.13 33.13 16.40
C TYR A 40 -10.54 32.62 16.11
N LYS A 41 -10.79 32.12 14.89
CA LYS A 41 -12.07 31.52 14.49
C LYS A 41 -12.19 30.04 14.89
N ILE A 42 -11.06 29.32 14.97
CA ILE A 42 -11.04 27.89 15.25
C ILE A 42 -10.47 27.62 16.65
N LYS A 43 -11.28 26.93 17.44
CA LYS A 43 -10.95 26.49 18.79
C LYS A 43 -10.58 25.01 18.83
N LYS A 44 -10.02 24.55 19.93
CA LYS A 44 -9.66 23.14 20.15
C LYS A 44 -10.86 22.21 20.03
N GLU A 45 -12.04 22.63 20.47
CA GLU A 45 -13.28 21.86 20.38
C GLU A 45 -13.68 21.54 18.93
N HIS A 46 -13.53 22.51 18.01
CA HIS A 46 -13.80 22.32 16.58
C HIS A 46 -12.85 21.28 15.97
N ILE A 47 -11.56 21.36 16.32
CA ILE A 47 -10.55 20.41 15.86
C ILE A 47 -10.81 19.01 16.40
N LYS A 48 -11.19 18.92 17.68
CA LYS A 48 -11.57 17.64 18.30
C LYS A 48 -12.75 17.02 17.57
N PHE A 49 -13.80 17.79 17.32
CA PHE A 49 -14.97 17.31 16.59
C PHE A 49 -14.61 16.80 15.19
N ILE A 50 -13.80 17.54 14.42
CA ILE A 50 -13.35 17.12 13.10
C ILE A 50 -12.58 15.78 13.19
N LYS A 51 -11.65 15.66 14.15
CA LYS A 51 -10.85 14.44 14.34
C LYS A 51 -11.71 13.24 14.74
N ASP A 52 -12.65 13.44 15.65
CA ASP A 52 -13.55 12.37 16.12
C ASP A 52 -14.49 11.92 15.00
N THR A 53 -15.02 12.85 14.21
CA THR A 53 -15.85 12.52 13.04
C THR A 53 -15.05 11.73 11.99
N LEU A 54 -13.82 12.16 11.68
CA LEU A 54 -12.95 11.45 10.74
C LEU A 54 -12.45 10.10 11.27
N LYS A 55 -12.39 9.92 12.59
CA LYS A 55 -12.04 8.63 13.20
C LYS A 55 -13.19 7.63 13.09
N ASN A 56 -14.42 8.10 13.24
CA ASN A 56 -15.62 7.26 13.16
C ASN A 56 -16.01 6.95 11.70
N ASN A 57 -15.81 7.92 10.80
CA ASN A 57 -16.09 7.79 9.39
C ASN A 57 -14.94 8.43 8.58
N ASN A 58 -13.97 7.63 8.18
CA ASN A 58 -12.74 8.10 7.54
C ASN A 58 -12.89 8.37 6.02
N ASP A 59 -14.01 8.00 5.41
CA ASP A 59 -14.33 8.24 4.01
C ASP A 59 -15.34 9.37 3.79
N ILE A 60 -15.73 10.06 4.88
CA ILE A 60 -16.69 11.16 4.83
C ILE A 60 -16.26 12.25 3.85
N HIS A 61 -17.19 12.68 3.00
CA HIS A 61 -16.93 13.77 2.07
C HIS A 61 -16.87 15.12 2.80
N ILE A 62 -15.93 15.99 2.40
CA ILE A 62 -15.73 17.32 3.02
C ILE A 62 -17.01 18.16 3.10
N LYS A 63 -17.90 18.07 2.11
CA LYS A 63 -19.19 18.76 2.13
C LYS A 63 -20.04 18.34 3.33
N ILE A 64 -20.15 17.05 3.56
CA ILE A 64 -20.92 16.49 4.70
C ILE A 64 -20.26 16.85 6.03
N LEU A 65 -18.94 16.76 6.13
CA LEU A 65 -18.20 17.18 7.32
C LEU A 65 -18.43 18.67 7.64
N TYR A 66 -18.45 19.53 6.62
CA TYR A 66 -18.76 20.95 6.77
C TYR A 66 -20.19 21.18 7.29
N GLU A 67 -21.17 20.47 6.75
CA GLU A 67 -22.58 20.56 7.20
C GLU A 67 -22.72 20.08 8.67
N LEU A 68 -22.10 18.96 9.03
CA LEU A 68 -22.10 18.48 10.43
C LEU A 68 -21.43 19.49 11.37
N LEU A 69 -20.34 20.11 10.94
CA LEU A 69 -19.64 21.11 11.73
C LEU A 69 -20.49 22.37 11.92
N LYS A 70 -21.16 22.84 10.86
CA LYS A 70 -22.08 23.99 10.93
C LYS A 70 -23.29 23.71 11.81
N ASN A 71 -23.85 22.52 11.73
CA ASN A 71 -24.99 22.14 12.58
C ASN A 71 -24.60 22.13 14.05
N LYS A 72 -23.41 21.66 14.38
CA LYS A 72 -22.93 21.62 15.76
C LYS A 72 -22.46 22.98 16.28
N PHE A 73 -21.91 23.82 15.40
CA PHE A 73 -21.35 25.13 15.74
C PHE A 73 -21.91 26.20 14.77
N PRO A 74 -23.18 26.63 14.96
CA PRO A 74 -23.85 27.54 14.02
C PRO A 74 -23.11 28.88 13.81
N ASN A 75 -22.45 29.39 14.85
CA ASN A 75 -21.71 30.64 14.82
C ASN A 75 -20.32 30.54 14.17
N LEU A 76 -19.91 29.34 13.73
CA LEU A 76 -18.62 29.12 13.10
C LEU A 76 -18.68 29.48 11.63
N ASP A 77 -18.12 30.63 11.26
CA ASP A 77 -18.01 31.09 9.88
C ASP A 77 -16.65 30.73 9.28
N ILE A 78 -16.62 29.61 8.54
CA ILE A 78 -15.44 29.10 7.81
C ILE A 78 -15.85 28.53 6.45
N SER A 79 -14.91 28.50 5.51
CA SER A 79 -15.13 27.89 4.20
C SER A 79 -14.83 26.38 4.21
N ARG A 80 -15.37 25.64 3.24
CA ARG A 80 -15.03 24.22 3.01
C ARG A 80 -13.54 24.02 2.74
N GLN A 81 -12.93 24.94 1.99
CA GLN A 81 -11.50 24.90 1.70
C GLN A 81 -10.67 25.02 2.99
N TYR A 82 -11.10 25.87 3.92
CA TYR A 82 -10.41 26.02 5.18
C TYR A 82 -10.45 24.73 6.04
N ILE A 83 -11.56 23.97 6.00
CA ILE A 83 -11.61 22.65 6.66
C ILE A 83 -10.58 21.69 6.04
N HIS A 84 -10.45 21.68 4.73
CA HIS A 84 -9.43 20.86 4.06
C HIS A 84 -8.03 21.23 4.53
N ASP A 85 -7.73 22.52 4.66
CA ASP A 85 -6.44 23.01 5.16
C ASP A 85 -6.23 22.65 6.63
N LEU A 86 -7.27 22.77 7.48
CA LEU A 86 -7.23 22.35 8.88
C LEU A 86 -6.91 20.86 9.05
N ILE A 87 -7.56 20.01 8.25
CA ILE A 87 -7.32 18.56 8.26
C ILE A 87 -5.86 18.29 7.92
N ARG A 88 -5.35 18.94 6.87
CA ARG A 88 -3.95 18.80 6.42
C ARG A 88 -2.96 19.33 7.45
N ASP A 89 -3.25 20.47 8.06
CA ASP A 89 -2.42 21.08 9.11
C ASP A 89 -2.37 20.24 10.40
N ASN A 90 -3.39 19.40 10.60
CA ASN A 90 -3.41 18.41 11.69
C ASN A 90 -2.80 17.05 11.32
N ASN A 91 -1.98 16.99 10.27
CA ASN A 91 -1.27 15.79 9.79
C ASN A 91 -2.22 14.67 9.32
N ILE A 92 -3.45 14.99 8.96
CA ILE A 92 -4.39 14.06 8.34
C ILE A 92 -4.33 14.27 6.83
N THR A 93 -4.00 13.23 6.08
CA THR A 93 -3.79 13.30 4.63
C THR A 93 -4.78 12.41 3.89
N ARG A 94 -5.23 12.86 2.73
CA ARG A 94 -6.05 12.03 1.83
C ARG A 94 -5.20 10.88 1.31
N LYS A 95 -5.71 9.65 1.43
CA LYS A 95 -5.06 8.42 0.97
C LYS A 95 -6.00 7.67 0.04
N ARG A 96 -5.45 6.81 -0.82
CA ARG A 96 -6.27 5.87 -1.58
C ARG A 96 -6.91 4.89 -0.60
N ALA A 97 -8.24 4.75 -0.67
CA ALA A 97 -8.95 3.77 0.13
C ALA A 97 -8.54 2.36 -0.27
N THR A 98 -8.33 1.51 0.71
CA THR A 98 -8.13 0.07 0.54
C THR A 98 -9.27 -0.62 1.25
N PHE A 99 -10.03 -1.41 0.51
CA PHE A 99 -11.12 -2.19 1.08
C PHE A 99 -10.54 -3.51 1.60
N GLU A 100 -10.71 -3.78 2.88
CA GLU A 100 -10.43 -5.07 3.50
C GLU A 100 -11.79 -5.73 3.77
N HIS A 101 -12.02 -6.88 3.18
CA HIS A 101 -13.28 -7.61 3.33
C HIS A 101 -13.07 -8.80 4.28
N PHE A 102 -13.71 -8.72 5.44
CA PHE A 102 -13.69 -9.79 6.45
C PHE A 102 -15.14 -10.20 6.75
N PRO A 103 -15.72 -11.09 5.97
CA PRO A 103 -17.10 -11.52 6.21
C PRO A 103 -17.19 -12.27 7.55
N LYS A 104 -18.29 -12.05 8.26
CA LYS A 104 -18.58 -12.73 9.54
C LYS A 104 -18.89 -14.22 9.36
N THR A 105 -19.21 -14.62 8.12
CA THR A 105 -19.48 -16.01 7.77
C THR A 105 -18.62 -16.43 6.58
N TYR A 106 -18.28 -17.69 6.50
CA TYR A 106 -17.63 -18.31 5.36
C TYR A 106 -18.32 -19.62 5.01
N ARG A 107 -18.87 -19.73 3.79
CA ARG A 107 -19.67 -20.86 3.34
C ARG A 107 -20.86 -21.19 4.27
N GLY A 108 -21.51 -20.15 4.82
CA GLY A 108 -22.64 -20.30 5.73
C GLY A 108 -22.29 -20.45 7.21
N GLU A 109 -21.04 -20.78 7.54
CA GLU A 109 -20.59 -20.98 8.92
C GLU A 109 -20.03 -19.69 9.54
N PRO A 110 -20.29 -19.43 10.84
CA PRO A 110 -19.69 -18.32 11.58
C PRO A 110 -18.18 -18.42 11.59
N ARG A 111 -17.49 -17.26 11.50
CA ARG A 111 -16.03 -17.19 11.51
C ARG A 111 -15.50 -16.55 12.77
N ASP A 112 -14.47 -17.16 13.33
CA ASP A 112 -13.57 -16.50 14.27
C ASP A 112 -12.20 -16.27 13.60
N GLU A 113 -12.04 -15.08 13.02
CA GLU A 113 -10.79 -14.65 12.37
C GLU A 113 -9.57 -14.81 13.29
N LYS A 114 -9.73 -14.52 14.60
CA LYS A 114 -8.62 -14.60 15.55
C LYS A 114 -8.18 -16.04 15.80
N ALA A 115 -9.16 -16.96 15.90
CA ALA A 115 -8.90 -18.38 16.05
C ALA A 115 -8.26 -18.96 14.77
N GLU A 116 -8.76 -18.62 13.59
CA GLU A 116 -8.19 -19.04 12.30
C GLU A 116 -6.71 -18.59 12.17
N LEU A 117 -6.43 -17.32 12.44
CA LEU A 117 -5.07 -16.78 12.41
C LEU A 117 -4.15 -17.46 13.45
N LYS A 118 -4.66 -17.73 14.66
CA LYS A 118 -3.91 -18.42 15.71
C LYS A 118 -3.52 -19.82 15.25
N THR A 119 -4.46 -20.55 14.65
CA THR A 119 -4.24 -21.90 14.12
C THR A 119 -3.23 -21.87 12.97
N PHE A 120 -3.41 -20.98 11.99
CA PHE A 120 -2.49 -20.81 10.87
C PHE A 120 -1.05 -20.56 11.34
N PHE A 121 -0.83 -19.60 12.24
CA PHE A 121 0.51 -19.33 12.76
C PHE A 121 1.06 -20.43 13.68
N LYS A 122 0.22 -21.25 14.31
CA LYS A 122 0.65 -22.43 15.05
C LYS A 122 1.21 -23.50 14.11
N GLU A 123 0.53 -23.73 12.98
CA GLU A 123 0.98 -24.72 11.99
C GLU A 123 2.26 -24.27 11.28
N ILE A 124 2.35 -23.01 10.85
CA ILE A 124 3.55 -22.47 10.20
C ILE A 124 4.80 -22.57 11.09
N LYS A 125 4.66 -22.36 12.40
CA LYS A 125 5.78 -22.43 13.33
C LYS A 125 6.45 -23.80 13.43
N LYS A 126 5.80 -24.85 12.94
CA LYS A 126 6.38 -26.20 12.90
C LYS A 126 7.44 -26.35 11.81
N PHE A 127 7.54 -25.38 10.88
CA PHE A 127 8.44 -25.43 9.74
C PHE A 127 9.40 -24.23 9.75
N ASN A 128 10.63 -24.46 9.28
CA ASN A 128 11.54 -23.36 8.98
C ASN A 128 11.08 -22.63 7.71
N LEU A 129 11.39 -21.34 7.58
CA LEU A 129 11.05 -20.57 6.37
C LEU A 129 11.68 -21.19 5.10
N ASP A 130 12.78 -21.92 5.23
CA ASP A 130 13.46 -22.63 4.14
C ASP A 130 12.68 -23.87 3.66
N ASP A 131 11.73 -24.34 4.46
CA ASP A 131 10.92 -25.51 4.17
C ASP A 131 9.51 -25.15 3.69
N ILE A 132 9.24 -23.88 3.47
CA ILE A 132 7.95 -23.39 3.00
C ILE A 132 8.02 -23.06 1.50
N ILE A 133 7.01 -23.51 0.77
CA ILE A 133 6.78 -23.19 -0.65
C ILE A 133 5.42 -22.52 -0.74
N SER A 134 5.35 -21.36 -1.39
CA SER A 134 4.09 -20.67 -1.70
C SER A 134 3.81 -20.78 -3.19
N ILE A 135 2.63 -21.27 -3.54
CA ILE A 135 2.20 -21.49 -4.92
C ILE A 135 0.84 -20.81 -5.14
N ASP A 136 0.71 -20.15 -6.27
CA ASP A 136 -0.54 -19.49 -6.65
C ASP A 136 -0.56 -19.16 -8.14
N GLU A 137 -1.72 -18.75 -8.64
CA GLU A 137 -1.87 -18.27 -10.01
C GLU A 137 -2.19 -16.79 -10.08
N THR A 138 -1.77 -16.19 -11.19
CA THR A 138 -2.09 -14.80 -11.51
C THR A 138 -2.28 -14.61 -13.00
N SER A 139 -2.96 -13.55 -13.39
CA SER A 139 -3.02 -13.14 -14.80
C SER A 139 -2.00 -12.05 -15.10
N VAL A 140 -1.43 -12.12 -16.29
CA VAL A 140 -0.58 -11.09 -16.89
C VAL A 140 -1.07 -10.77 -18.30
N SER A 141 -0.79 -9.58 -18.81
CA SER A 141 -1.14 -9.18 -20.18
C SER A 141 -0.01 -8.38 -20.81
N THR A 142 0.00 -8.30 -22.14
CA THR A 142 0.92 -7.44 -22.88
C THR A 142 0.68 -5.97 -22.61
N SER A 143 -0.57 -5.59 -22.31
CA SER A 143 -0.99 -4.21 -22.01
C SER A 143 -0.71 -3.73 -20.58
N LEU A 144 0.06 -4.50 -19.78
CA LEU A 144 0.46 -4.06 -18.45
C LEU A 144 1.22 -2.74 -18.50
N SER A 145 0.62 -1.69 -17.93
CA SER A 145 1.17 -0.33 -17.91
C SER A 145 1.04 0.29 -16.53
N PHE A 146 1.75 1.39 -16.29
CA PHE A 146 1.53 2.20 -15.11
C PHE A 146 0.25 3.01 -15.24
N ASN A 147 -0.44 3.24 -14.11
CA ASN A 147 -1.69 4.01 -14.07
C ASN A 147 -1.49 5.52 -14.27
N TYR A 148 -0.24 5.98 -14.34
CA TYR A 148 0.10 7.39 -14.47
C TYR A 148 1.08 7.57 -15.62
N CYS A 149 0.85 8.58 -16.42
CA CYS A 149 1.75 9.04 -17.46
C CYS A 149 1.98 10.55 -17.34
N ARG A 150 2.87 11.11 -18.13
CA ARG A 150 3.19 12.53 -18.14
C ARG A 150 2.81 13.11 -19.48
N ASN A 151 2.19 14.30 -19.45
CA ASN A 151 1.93 15.12 -20.63
C ASN A 151 2.01 16.58 -20.24
N GLU A 152 1.93 17.48 -21.20
CA GLU A 152 1.88 18.91 -20.98
C GLU A 152 0.66 19.31 -20.16
N LEU A 153 0.75 20.45 -19.48
CA LEU A 153 -0.34 20.99 -18.68
C LEU A 153 -1.59 21.18 -19.56
N GLY A 154 -2.72 20.66 -19.11
CA GLY A 154 -4.00 20.75 -19.84
C GLY A 154 -4.22 19.66 -20.90
N GLN A 155 -3.20 18.84 -21.22
CA GLN A 155 -3.31 17.76 -22.20
C GLN A 155 -3.65 16.42 -21.54
N ARG A 156 -4.49 15.62 -22.21
CA ARG A 156 -4.77 14.25 -21.79
C ARG A 156 -3.59 13.33 -22.12
N CYS A 157 -3.20 12.50 -21.18
CA CYS A 157 -2.23 11.46 -21.43
C CYS A 157 -2.92 10.20 -22.01
N ILE A 158 -2.75 9.97 -23.30
CA ILE A 158 -3.36 8.85 -24.02
C ILE A 158 -2.25 7.91 -24.48
N ILE A 159 -2.32 6.64 -24.07
CA ILE A 159 -1.45 5.58 -24.56
C ILE A 159 -2.22 4.86 -25.67
N LYS A 160 -1.80 5.09 -26.93
CA LYS A 160 -2.37 4.39 -28.07
C LYS A 160 -1.74 3.01 -28.17
N THR A 161 -2.54 2.01 -28.50
CA THR A 161 -2.10 0.63 -28.75
C THR A 161 -2.70 0.17 -30.06
N ASP A 162 -1.89 -0.40 -30.91
CA ASP A 162 -2.30 -0.90 -32.23
C ASP A 162 -2.55 -2.41 -32.21
N ASP A 163 -2.38 -3.07 -31.05
CA ASP A 163 -2.47 -4.50 -30.90
C ASP A 163 -3.90 -4.95 -30.53
N ASN A 164 -4.48 -5.80 -31.32
CA ASN A 164 -5.77 -6.43 -31.06
C ASN A 164 -5.76 -7.32 -29.79
N ALA A 165 -4.56 -7.72 -29.32
CA ALA A 165 -4.37 -8.54 -28.12
C ALA A 165 -4.28 -7.74 -26.81
N VAL A 166 -4.49 -6.42 -26.83
CA VAL A 166 -4.37 -5.53 -25.65
C VAL A 166 -5.18 -6.01 -24.44
N PHE A 167 -6.34 -6.60 -24.68
CA PHE A 167 -7.21 -7.11 -23.62
C PHE A 167 -6.98 -8.57 -23.27
N THR A 168 -6.07 -9.27 -23.97
CA THR A 168 -5.80 -10.68 -23.74
C THR A 168 -5.04 -10.86 -22.42
N LYS A 169 -5.63 -11.66 -21.54
CA LYS A 169 -5.00 -12.07 -20.27
C LYS A 169 -4.46 -13.48 -20.41
N TYR A 170 -3.21 -13.64 -20.02
CA TYR A 170 -2.51 -14.91 -19.97
C TYR A 170 -2.44 -15.40 -18.54
N SER A 171 -2.64 -16.68 -18.31
CA SER A 171 -2.61 -17.28 -16.98
C SER A 171 -1.21 -17.74 -16.65
N LEU A 172 -0.75 -17.41 -15.46
CA LEU A 172 0.60 -17.74 -14.96
C LEU A 172 0.46 -18.44 -13.61
N VAL A 173 1.02 -19.65 -13.49
CA VAL A 173 1.18 -20.34 -12.20
C VAL A 173 2.65 -20.23 -11.78
N VAL A 174 2.90 -20.00 -10.51
CA VAL A 174 4.26 -19.83 -9.98
C VAL A 174 4.39 -20.53 -8.63
N GLY A 175 5.56 -21.11 -8.39
CA GLY A 175 6.01 -21.60 -7.08
C GLY A 175 7.26 -20.86 -6.62
N ILE A 176 7.26 -20.37 -5.38
CA ILE A 176 8.40 -19.66 -4.79
C ILE A 176 8.79 -20.24 -3.44
N THR A 177 10.08 -20.10 -3.11
CA THR A 177 10.63 -20.28 -1.76
C THR A 177 11.13 -18.94 -1.22
N ASN A 178 11.59 -18.91 0.00
CA ASN A 178 12.26 -17.74 0.58
C ASN A 178 13.64 -17.41 -0.08
N LYS A 179 14.07 -18.19 -1.07
CA LYS A 179 15.36 -18.01 -1.76
C LYS A 179 15.23 -17.67 -3.23
N LYS A 180 14.21 -18.23 -3.90
CA LYS A 180 14.04 -18.10 -5.35
C LYS A 180 12.64 -18.49 -5.82
N CYS A 181 12.33 -18.15 -7.06
CA CYS A 181 11.28 -18.81 -7.82
C CYS A 181 11.76 -20.23 -8.16
N ILE A 182 10.96 -21.24 -7.81
CA ILE A 182 11.31 -22.65 -8.08
C ILE A 182 10.96 -22.98 -9.51
N ASP A 183 9.71 -22.66 -9.88
CA ASP A 183 9.17 -22.94 -11.20
C ASP A 183 8.02 -22.00 -11.52
N TYR A 184 7.71 -21.85 -12.82
CA TYR A 184 6.56 -21.10 -13.29
C TYR A 184 6.11 -21.61 -14.67
N LYS A 185 4.81 -21.54 -14.93
CA LYS A 185 4.21 -21.94 -16.21
C LYS A 185 3.26 -20.86 -16.73
N LEU A 186 3.58 -20.32 -17.91
CA LEU A 186 2.77 -19.31 -18.59
C LEU A 186 1.93 -19.99 -19.67
N TYR A 187 0.61 -19.83 -19.62
CA TYR A 187 -0.34 -20.39 -20.56
C TYR A 187 -0.81 -19.33 -21.55
N GLN A 188 -0.66 -19.62 -22.84
CA GLN A 188 -1.08 -18.72 -23.91
C GLN A 188 -2.59 -18.65 -24.07
N LYS A 189 -3.30 -19.74 -23.83
CA LYS A 189 -4.75 -19.85 -23.98
C LYS A 189 -5.39 -20.50 -22.76
N GLY A 190 -6.54 -19.97 -22.37
CA GLY A 190 -7.38 -20.53 -21.32
C GLY A 190 -6.90 -20.19 -19.90
N ALA A 191 -7.80 -20.28 -18.95
CA ALA A 191 -7.52 -20.15 -17.53
C ALA A 191 -6.78 -21.38 -16.99
N VAL A 192 -6.15 -21.25 -15.84
CA VAL A 192 -5.65 -22.40 -15.08
C VAL A 192 -6.86 -23.15 -14.54
N ASN A 193 -7.05 -24.36 -15.03
CA ASN A 193 -7.99 -25.32 -14.48
C ASN A 193 -7.27 -26.25 -13.50
N SER A 194 -8.02 -27.13 -12.84
CA SER A 194 -7.45 -28.06 -11.87
C SER A 194 -6.44 -29.04 -12.46
N GLU A 195 -6.61 -29.48 -13.71
CA GLU A 195 -5.67 -30.41 -14.36
C GLU A 195 -4.31 -29.74 -14.57
N ARG A 196 -4.30 -28.52 -15.12
CA ARG A 196 -3.07 -27.73 -15.30
C ARG A 196 -2.40 -27.40 -13.98
N PHE A 197 -3.20 -27.14 -12.93
CA PHE A 197 -2.69 -26.90 -11.60
C PHE A 197 -2.07 -28.15 -11.00
N ASP A 198 -2.75 -29.29 -11.09
CA ASP A 198 -2.27 -30.59 -10.62
C ASP A 198 -0.96 -31.03 -11.35
N GLU A 199 -0.87 -30.79 -12.66
CA GLU A 199 0.39 -31.00 -13.40
C GLU A 199 1.54 -30.17 -12.83
N PHE A 200 1.30 -28.88 -12.59
CA PHE A 200 2.30 -27.98 -12.04
C PHE A 200 2.73 -28.41 -10.62
N ILE A 201 1.78 -28.79 -9.75
CA ILE A 201 2.07 -29.31 -8.42
C ILE A 201 2.90 -30.61 -8.51
N LYS A 202 2.56 -31.52 -9.43
CA LYS A 202 3.34 -32.75 -9.66
C LYS A 202 4.79 -32.43 -10.04
N GLU A 203 5.00 -31.46 -10.94
CA GLU A 203 6.35 -31.05 -11.36
C GLU A 203 7.17 -30.51 -10.16
N ILE A 204 6.59 -29.64 -9.35
CA ILE A 204 7.25 -29.16 -8.12
C ILE A 204 7.55 -30.31 -7.17
N CYS A 205 6.57 -31.16 -6.89
CA CYS A 205 6.67 -32.25 -5.92
C CYS A 205 7.69 -33.34 -6.30
N LYS A 206 8.05 -33.47 -7.60
CA LYS A 206 9.14 -34.38 -8.01
C LYS A 206 10.49 -34.02 -7.38
N ASN A 207 10.73 -32.72 -7.15
CA ASN A 207 12.01 -32.19 -6.75
C ASN A 207 12.10 -31.78 -5.29
N VAL A 208 10.99 -31.90 -4.53
CA VAL A 208 10.92 -31.45 -3.14
C VAL A 208 10.23 -32.49 -2.25
N LYS A 209 10.78 -32.69 -1.04
CA LYS A 209 10.20 -33.58 -0.01
C LYS A 209 10.26 -32.88 1.35
N ASN A 210 9.36 -33.26 2.24
CA ASN A 210 9.27 -32.71 3.60
C ASN A 210 9.09 -31.18 3.63
N LYS A 211 8.45 -30.60 2.60
CA LYS A 211 8.16 -29.16 2.52
C LYS A 211 6.70 -28.88 2.84
N LEU A 212 6.46 -27.70 3.42
CA LEU A 212 5.11 -27.16 3.60
C LEU A 212 4.72 -26.37 2.35
N ILE A 213 3.72 -26.86 1.62
CA ILE A 213 3.14 -26.19 0.47
C ILE A 213 1.97 -25.34 0.97
N ILE A 214 2.03 -24.03 0.73
CA ILE A 214 0.98 -23.08 1.07
C ILE A 214 0.21 -22.71 -0.20
N LEU A 215 -1.10 -22.89 -0.14
CA LEU A 215 -2.06 -22.53 -1.18
C LEU A 215 -3.12 -21.58 -0.60
N ASP A 216 -3.78 -20.83 -1.45
CA ASP A 216 -4.97 -20.09 -1.06
C ASP A 216 -6.21 -21.01 -0.97
N ASN A 217 -7.34 -20.43 -0.59
CA ASN A 217 -8.61 -21.16 -0.45
C ASN A 217 -9.41 -21.31 -1.75
N GLY A 218 -8.79 -21.15 -2.92
CA GLY A 218 -9.40 -21.34 -4.23
C GLY A 218 -10.04 -22.72 -4.38
N GLN A 219 -11.12 -22.81 -5.15
CA GLN A 219 -11.82 -24.09 -5.34
C GLN A 219 -10.95 -25.11 -6.08
N ILE A 220 -10.13 -24.65 -7.02
CA ILE A 220 -9.22 -25.51 -7.78
C ILE A 220 -8.13 -26.12 -6.88
N HIS A 221 -7.68 -25.39 -5.84
CA HIS A 221 -6.67 -25.84 -4.89
C HIS A 221 -7.20 -26.84 -3.87
N LYS A 222 -8.50 -26.88 -3.64
CA LYS A 222 -9.13 -27.76 -2.64
C LYS A 222 -9.55 -29.12 -3.18
N LYS A 223 -9.26 -29.41 -4.44
CA LYS A 223 -9.58 -30.72 -5.01
C LYS A 223 -8.82 -31.84 -4.31
N GLU A 224 -9.44 -32.98 -4.17
CA GLU A 224 -8.84 -34.17 -3.56
C GLU A 224 -7.62 -34.65 -4.35
N SER A 225 -7.62 -34.48 -5.69
CA SER A 225 -6.46 -34.78 -6.54
C SER A 225 -5.23 -34.01 -6.13
N THR A 226 -5.34 -32.68 -5.93
CA THR A 226 -4.23 -31.82 -5.49
C THR A 226 -3.73 -32.22 -4.11
N LYS A 227 -4.64 -32.48 -3.16
CA LYS A 227 -4.28 -32.92 -1.81
C LYS A 227 -3.51 -34.25 -1.83
N LYS A 228 -4.00 -35.21 -2.63
CA LYS A 228 -3.39 -36.52 -2.79
C LYS A 228 -1.98 -36.40 -3.36
N ILE A 229 -1.79 -35.63 -4.45
CA ILE A 229 -0.47 -35.42 -5.06
C ILE A 229 0.53 -34.91 -4.04
N ILE A 230 0.16 -33.88 -3.26
CA ILE A 230 1.04 -33.28 -2.25
C ILE A 230 1.38 -34.31 -1.14
N LYS A 231 0.37 -35.02 -0.65
CA LYS A 231 0.55 -36.03 0.42
C LYS A 231 1.40 -37.22 -0.05
N ASP A 232 1.12 -37.76 -1.22
CA ASP A 232 1.82 -38.93 -1.78
C ASP A 232 3.29 -38.61 -2.10
N SER A 233 3.61 -37.32 -2.34
CA SER A 233 5.00 -36.84 -2.52
C SER A 233 5.78 -36.66 -1.20
N GLY A 234 5.15 -36.89 -0.04
CA GLY A 234 5.77 -36.70 1.27
C GLY A 234 5.88 -35.24 1.69
N ASN A 235 5.04 -34.35 1.14
CA ASN A 235 4.96 -32.95 1.50
C ASN A 235 3.72 -32.65 2.36
N PHE A 236 3.70 -31.50 3.00
CA PHE A 236 2.60 -31.02 3.83
C PHE A 236 1.83 -29.90 3.13
N LEU A 237 0.53 -29.84 3.36
CA LEU A 237 -0.33 -28.82 2.78
C LEU A 237 -0.94 -27.95 3.88
N LEU A 238 -0.89 -26.62 3.67
CA LEU A 238 -1.58 -25.67 4.52
C LEU A 238 -2.28 -24.62 3.65
N TYR A 239 -3.55 -24.38 3.94
CA TYR A 239 -4.30 -23.30 3.29
C TYR A 239 -4.17 -22.00 4.09
N THR A 240 -4.08 -20.86 3.38
CA THR A 240 -4.14 -19.54 4.02
C THR A 240 -5.52 -19.30 4.64
N CYS A 241 -5.63 -18.40 5.60
CA CYS A 241 -6.94 -17.98 6.09
C CYS A 241 -7.71 -17.29 4.95
N PRO A 242 -9.02 -17.57 4.79
CA PRO A 242 -9.84 -16.92 3.78
C PRO A 242 -9.79 -15.39 3.91
N TYR A 243 -9.76 -14.68 2.78
CA TYR A 243 -9.71 -13.21 2.70
C TYR A 243 -8.46 -12.57 3.35
N HIS A 244 -7.38 -13.33 3.53
CA HIS A 244 -6.09 -12.84 4.03
C HIS A 244 -4.97 -12.97 2.99
N PRO A 245 -4.99 -12.20 1.88
CA PRO A 245 -3.96 -12.32 0.83
C PRO A 245 -2.55 -12.06 1.36
N ARG A 246 -2.43 -11.28 2.44
CA ARG A 246 -1.14 -11.04 3.09
C ARG A 246 -0.46 -12.31 3.63
N LEU A 247 -1.23 -13.35 3.94
CA LEU A 247 -0.70 -14.65 4.40
C LEU A 247 -0.17 -15.51 3.26
N ASN A 248 -0.27 -15.05 2.01
CA ASN A 248 0.33 -15.70 0.87
C ASN A 248 1.55 -14.90 0.40
N ALA A 249 2.76 -15.42 0.65
CA ALA A 249 4.02 -14.72 0.34
C ALA A 249 4.17 -14.40 -1.16
N ILE A 250 3.55 -15.20 -2.02
CA ILE A 250 3.63 -15.06 -3.48
C ILE A 250 2.94 -13.79 -3.99
N GLU A 251 1.99 -13.23 -3.25
CA GLU A 251 1.32 -11.98 -3.64
C GLU A 251 2.30 -10.79 -3.72
N GLN A 252 3.28 -10.75 -2.81
CA GLN A 252 4.34 -9.74 -2.84
C GLN A 252 5.28 -9.96 -4.05
N PHE A 253 5.57 -11.22 -4.36
CA PHE A 253 6.33 -11.58 -5.55
C PHE A 253 5.57 -11.15 -6.82
N PHE A 254 4.27 -11.46 -6.95
CA PHE A 254 3.46 -11.03 -8.09
C PHE A 254 3.43 -9.51 -8.25
N SER A 255 3.33 -8.78 -7.16
CA SER A 255 3.38 -7.31 -7.19
C SER A 255 4.69 -6.80 -7.78
N GLN A 256 5.84 -7.33 -7.35
CA GLN A 256 7.14 -6.90 -7.82
C GLN A 256 7.42 -7.38 -9.25
N MET A 257 7.08 -8.61 -9.59
CA MET A 257 7.20 -9.18 -10.94
C MET A 257 6.39 -8.34 -11.95
N LYS A 258 5.12 -8.03 -11.63
CA LYS A 258 4.27 -7.20 -12.48
C LYS A 258 4.80 -5.77 -12.61
N HIS A 259 5.48 -5.25 -11.59
CA HIS A 259 6.16 -3.95 -11.68
C HIS A 259 7.24 -3.98 -12.76
N TYR A 260 8.10 -5.01 -12.80
CA TYR A 260 9.11 -5.15 -13.84
C TYR A 260 8.50 -5.36 -15.23
N LEU A 261 7.43 -6.17 -15.35
CA LEU A 261 6.72 -6.33 -16.63
C LEU A 261 6.18 -5.00 -17.18
N LYS A 262 5.68 -4.12 -16.31
CA LYS A 262 5.25 -2.76 -16.71
C LYS A 262 6.40 -1.90 -17.23
N LEU A 263 7.61 -2.09 -16.73
CA LEU A 263 8.81 -1.38 -17.21
C LEU A 263 9.24 -1.85 -18.59
N TYR A 264 9.14 -3.17 -18.85
CA TYR A 264 9.64 -3.75 -20.10
C TYR A 264 8.68 -3.59 -21.28
N LYS A 265 7.38 -3.44 -21.04
CA LYS A 265 6.33 -3.26 -22.05
C LYS A 265 6.43 -4.32 -23.16
N SER A 266 5.64 -5.35 -23.07
CA SER A 266 5.60 -6.42 -24.08
C SER A 266 4.58 -6.10 -25.17
N LYS A 267 4.89 -6.39 -26.44
CA LYS A 267 3.99 -6.20 -27.59
C LYS A 267 3.22 -7.47 -27.94
N ASN A 268 3.79 -8.63 -27.70
CA ASN A 268 3.21 -9.93 -28.03
C ASN A 268 3.52 -10.97 -26.94
N PHE A 269 3.00 -12.19 -27.12
CA PHE A 269 3.17 -13.28 -26.15
C PHE A 269 4.63 -13.71 -25.98
N GLU A 270 5.40 -13.78 -27.05
CA GLU A 270 6.81 -14.20 -26.97
C GLU A 270 7.66 -13.16 -26.22
N GLU A 271 7.45 -11.89 -26.50
CA GLU A 271 8.08 -10.82 -25.72
C GLU A 271 7.65 -10.85 -24.25
N LEU A 272 6.36 -11.11 -23.97
CA LEU A 272 5.87 -11.25 -22.60
C LEU A 272 6.58 -12.39 -21.88
N LYS A 273 6.76 -13.54 -22.53
CA LYS A 273 7.49 -14.70 -21.99
C LYS A 273 8.94 -14.35 -21.66
N LEU A 274 9.65 -13.69 -22.58
CA LEU A 274 11.02 -13.23 -22.35
C LEU A 274 11.11 -12.19 -21.23
N ASN A 275 10.20 -11.23 -21.21
CA ASN A 275 10.17 -10.19 -20.20
C ASN A 275 9.75 -10.73 -18.83
N LEU A 276 8.91 -11.77 -18.78
CA LEU A 276 8.60 -12.50 -17.56
C LEU A 276 9.85 -13.16 -16.99
N GLN A 277 10.61 -13.86 -17.81
CA GLN A 277 11.87 -14.49 -17.39
C GLN A 277 12.87 -13.44 -16.87
N LYS A 278 13.03 -12.32 -17.57
CA LYS A 278 13.87 -11.19 -17.11
C LYS A 278 13.36 -10.61 -15.79
N SER A 279 12.04 -10.45 -15.65
CA SER A 279 11.42 -9.91 -14.44
C SER A 279 11.70 -10.78 -13.22
N ILE A 280 11.55 -12.09 -13.35
CA ILE A 280 11.82 -13.06 -12.28
C ILE A 280 13.32 -13.03 -11.92
N LYS A 281 14.20 -12.95 -12.91
CA LYS A 281 15.66 -12.93 -12.74
C LYS A 281 16.14 -11.66 -12.01
N ASN A 282 15.45 -10.55 -12.18
CA ASN A 282 15.76 -9.26 -11.53
C ASN A 282 15.33 -9.19 -10.07
N ILE A 283 14.51 -10.13 -9.59
CA ILE A 283 14.11 -10.16 -8.20
C ILE A 283 15.28 -10.73 -7.36
N LYS A 284 15.81 -9.89 -6.48
CA LYS A 284 16.94 -10.25 -5.62
C LYS A 284 16.54 -11.29 -4.59
N LYS A 285 17.49 -12.13 -4.19
CA LYS A 285 17.29 -13.19 -3.18
C LYS A 285 16.76 -12.66 -1.85
N GLU A 286 17.21 -11.48 -1.43
CA GLU A 286 16.75 -10.82 -0.20
C GLU A 286 15.26 -10.50 -0.23
N ASN A 287 14.71 -10.21 -1.44
CA ASN A 287 13.29 -9.91 -1.57
C ASN A 287 12.43 -11.14 -1.28
N TYR A 288 12.82 -12.32 -1.75
CA TYR A 288 12.11 -13.57 -1.44
C TYR A 288 12.07 -13.81 0.08
N LYS A 289 13.20 -13.66 0.77
CA LYS A 289 13.25 -13.73 2.23
C LYS A 289 12.29 -12.74 2.89
N ASN A 290 12.25 -11.52 2.37
CA ASN A 290 11.37 -10.47 2.90
C ASN A 290 9.88 -10.80 2.69
N TYR A 291 9.49 -11.40 1.54
CA TYR A 291 8.11 -11.82 1.30
C TYR A 291 7.66 -12.85 2.34
N PHE A 292 8.48 -13.87 2.58
CA PHE A 292 8.19 -14.93 3.55
C PHE A 292 8.18 -14.41 5.00
N THR A 293 9.14 -13.57 5.35
CA THR A 293 9.15 -12.92 6.67
C THR A 293 7.92 -12.05 6.88
N TYR A 294 7.53 -11.28 5.86
CA TYR A 294 6.36 -10.43 5.93
C TYR A 294 5.05 -11.22 6.07
N ALA A 295 4.92 -12.34 5.35
CA ALA A 295 3.71 -13.16 5.37
C ALA A 295 3.61 -14.04 6.62
N TYR A 296 4.72 -14.66 7.04
CA TYR A 296 4.71 -15.76 8.02
C TYR A 296 5.28 -15.42 9.40
N ASN A 297 5.83 -14.20 9.58
CA ASN A 297 6.18 -13.73 10.91
C ASN A 297 4.97 -13.06 11.57
N LYS A 298 4.51 -13.65 12.69
CA LYS A 298 3.34 -13.17 13.45
C LYS A 298 3.50 -11.74 13.96
N GLU A 299 4.71 -11.33 14.34
CA GLU A 299 4.98 -9.98 14.83
C GLU A 299 4.91 -8.96 13.68
N SER A 300 5.45 -9.31 12.51
CA SER A 300 5.30 -8.52 11.30
C SER A 300 3.84 -8.36 10.90
N TYR A 301 3.03 -9.40 11.10
CA TYR A 301 1.59 -9.36 10.83
C TYR A 301 0.85 -8.40 11.75
N LYS A 302 1.15 -8.43 13.06
CA LYS A 302 0.54 -7.52 14.05
C LYS A 302 0.96 -6.06 13.83
N ASN A 303 2.18 -5.85 13.38
CA ASN A 303 2.74 -4.52 13.13
C ASN A 303 2.28 -3.96 11.76
N LYS A 304 0.96 -3.88 11.51
CA LYS A 304 0.38 -3.04 10.44
C LYS A 304 0.76 -1.55 10.59
N LYS A 305 1.75 -1.26 11.44
CA LYS A 305 2.14 0.09 11.79
C LYS A 305 2.78 0.78 10.61
N ASN A 306 2.07 1.83 10.22
CA ASN A 306 2.56 3.10 9.70
C ASN A 306 3.96 3.03 9.10
N SER A 307 4.02 3.09 7.79
CA SER A 307 5.29 3.36 7.15
C SER A 307 5.86 4.63 7.79
N LYS A 308 6.95 4.49 8.54
CA LYS A 308 7.72 5.61 9.11
C LYS A 308 8.26 6.55 8.03
N LYS A 309 8.04 6.26 6.76
CA LYS A 309 8.45 7.02 5.59
C LYS A 309 7.42 8.04 5.10
N SER A 310 6.32 8.27 5.82
CA SER A 310 5.44 9.34 5.44
C SER A 310 6.02 10.65 5.90
N SER A 311 6.39 11.48 4.94
CA SER A 311 6.45 12.94 4.96
C SER A 311 6.73 13.64 6.29
N LYS A 312 7.56 14.64 6.22
CA LYS A 312 7.78 15.63 7.26
C LYS A 312 6.45 16.00 7.93
N TYR A 313 6.32 15.70 9.22
CA TYR A 313 5.21 16.20 10.01
C TYR A 313 5.19 17.73 9.92
N ARG A 314 4.01 18.29 9.71
CA ARG A 314 3.83 19.73 9.81
C ARG A 314 3.83 20.12 11.28
N ILE A 315 4.42 21.26 11.59
CA ILE A 315 4.30 21.84 12.91
C ILE A 315 2.82 22.12 13.15
N LEU A 316 2.26 21.52 14.20
CA LEU A 316 0.85 21.73 14.55
C LEU A 316 0.62 23.18 14.94
N LYS A 317 -0.42 23.78 14.38
CA LYS A 317 -0.87 25.12 14.80
C LYS A 317 -1.38 25.06 16.23
N ILE A 318 -1.04 26.06 17.01
CA ILE A 318 -1.59 26.23 18.37
C ILE A 318 -2.95 26.91 18.20
N TYR A 319 -4.01 26.25 18.65
CA TYR A 319 -5.35 26.80 18.69
C TYR A 319 -5.66 27.28 20.11
N LYS A 320 -6.38 28.41 20.23
CA LYS A 320 -6.84 28.91 21.51
C LYS A 320 -7.97 28.04 22.06
N ASP A 321 -8.08 28.00 23.38
CA ASP A 321 -9.21 27.39 24.09
C ASP A 321 -10.52 28.13 23.88
#